data_f9e8d7bd92c66de9364e6b070467cc3e
#
_entry.id   f9e8d7bd92c66de9364e6b070467cc3e
#
_cell.length_a   1.000
_cell.length_b   1.000
_cell.length_c   1.000
_cell.angle_alpha   90.00
_cell.angle_beta   90.00
_cell.angle_gamma   90.00
#
_symmetry.space_group_name_H-M   'P 1'
#
loop_
_entity.id
_entity.type
_entity.pdbx_description
1 polymer ?
#
loop_
_entity_poly.entity_id
_entity_poly.type
_entity_poly.pdbx_seq_one_letter_code
_entity_poly.pdbx_strand_id
1 'polypeptide(L)'
;MDINTAGVAGIAAAAPEKHRNLYGRENVYALWLDISRDSGVADRVLVLFQEDKINGETYGALPSDYMEPGALASLIKEGSRVEATGTVQTYKDKDTGRTQLFIWGLYLANVSEHSQQLNIAYVMGTIAKQPTYRETPKGKRITDITVRIPSAFTPGFYSYIPCITWEKLAEQAAGLQEGQEVYLEGRIQSRDYVKKNGEESSVLTTWEISANKLQAVEKDCSGCACPHCAADCMLAGCSGYPSDAPQESKAEELAKCYRESCQRYEMIEEGE
;
A
#
# COMPACT_ATOMS: atom_id res chain seq x y z
N MET A 1 -7.71 -11.55 5.69
CA MET A 1 -7.68 -10.26 6.45
C MET A 1 -6.79 -9.31 5.66
N ASP A 2 -7.35 -8.20 5.17
CA ASP A 2 -6.59 -7.27 4.34
C ASP A 2 -5.85 -6.29 5.26
N ILE A 3 -4.52 -6.40 5.29
CA ILE A 3 -3.68 -5.46 6.05
C ILE A 3 -3.17 -4.42 5.06
N ASN A 4 -3.58 -3.19 5.25
CA ASN A 4 -3.08 -2.04 4.51
C ASN A 4 -3.19 -0.81 5.40
N THR A 5 -2.15 -0.55 6.16
CA THR A 5 -2.10 0.56 7.11
C THR A 5 -0.74 1.23 7.06
N ALA A 6 -0.72 2.55 7.08
CA ALA A 6 0.50 3.31 7.27
C ALA A 6 0.28 4.42 8.29
N GLY A 7 1.34 4.66 9.08
CA GLY A 7 1.43 5.75 10.04
C GLY A 7 2.70 6.56 9.78
N VAL A 8 2.55 7.87 9.70
CA VAL A 8 3.66 8.80 9.52
C VAL A 8 3.53 9.99 10.47
N ALA A 9 4.65 10.46 11.00
CA ALA A 9 4.72 11.70 11.76
C ALA A 9 5.92 12.51 11.26
N GLY A 10 5.66 13.70 10.75
CA GLY A 10 6.68 14.55 10.11
C GLY A 10 6.33 16.03 10.17
N ILE A 11 7.12 16.81 9.46
CA ILE A 11 6.95 18.26 9.33
C ILE A 11 6.24 18.56 8.02
N ALA A 12 5.16 19.34 8.07
CA ALA A 12 4.47 19.83 6.89
C ALA A 12 5.41 20.69 6.06
N ALA A 13 5.69 20.27 4.84
CA ALA A 13 6.58 20.99 3.91
C ALA A 13 5.92 22.30 3.39
N ALA A 14 4.60 22.34 3.41
CA ALA A 14 3.75 23.50 3.11
C ALA A 14 2.37 23.29 3.73
N ALA A 15 1.53 24.32 3.73
CA ALA A 15 0.10 24.16 4.03
C ALA A 15 -0.55 23.19 3.01
N PRO A 16 -1.57 22.42 3.42
CA PRO A 16 -2.29 21.55 2.49
C PRO A 16 -2.89 22.33 1.33
N GLU A 17 -2.77 21.78 0.14
CA GLU A 17 -3.33 22.37 -1.07
C GLU A 17 -4.48 21.51 -1.59
N LYS A 18 -5.48 22.14 -2.22
CA LYS A 18 -6.57 21.43 -2.86
C LYS A 18 -6.03 20.58 -4.00
N HIS A 19 -6.18 19.25 -3.86
CA HIS A 19 -5.80 18.30 -4.88
C HIS A 19 -6.90 18.22 -5.95
N ARG A 20 -6.52 17.89 -7.19
CA ARG A 20 -7.49 17.56 -8.23
C ARG A 20 -8.38 16.40 -7.81
N ASN A 21 -9.56 16.27 -8.41
CA ASN A 21 -10.46 15.16 -8.15
C ASN A 21 -9.74 13.81 -8.31
N LEU A 22 -9.78 12.99 -7.27
CA LEU A 22 -9.16 11.68 -7.21
C LEU A 22 -10.26 10.61 -7.24
N TYR A 23 -10.31 9.81 -8.30
CA TYR A 23 -11.31 8.74 -8.46
C TYR A 23 -12.76 9.20 -8.20
N GLY A 24 -13.14 10.38 -8.67
CA GLY A 24 -14.48 10.95 -8.47
C GLY A 24 -14.71 11.59 -7.10
N ARG A 25 -13.69 11.62 -6.21
CA ARG A 25 -13.78 12.30 -4.91
C ARG A 25 -13.42 13.76 -5.04
N GLU A 26 -14.30 14.60 -4.52
CA GLU A 26 -14.12 16.05 -4.45
C GLU A 26 -13.52 16.46 -3.10
N ASN A 27 -13.07 17.70 -3.00
CA ASN A 27 -12.50 18.30 -1.78
C ASN A 27 -11.39 17.44 -1.15
N VAL A 28 -10.53 16.87 -1.98
CA VAL A 28 -9.32 16.20 -1.56
C VAL A 28 -8.22 17.25 -1.37
N TYR A 29 -7.49 17.15 -0.26
CA TYR A 29 -6.33 17.96 0.06
C TYR A 29 -5.06 17.13 0.03
N ALA A 30 -3.98 17.74 -0.44
CA ALA A 30 -2.65 17.16 -0.48
C ALA A 30 -1.77 17.81 0.59
N LEU A 31 -1.19 16.99 1.45
CA LEU A 31 -0.24 17.39 2.47
C LEU A 31 1.06 16.61 2.25
N TRP A 32 2.16 17.34 2.08
CA TRP A 32 3.49 16.77 2.01
C TRP A 32 4.15 16.83 3.39
N LEU A 33 4.60 15.68 3.89
CA LEU A 33 5.31 15.56 5.16
C LEU A 33 6.77 15.19 4.91
N ASP A 34 7.69 15.94 5.48
CA ASP A 34 9.11 15.63 5.54
C ASP A 34 9.40 14.88 6.84
N ILE A 35 9.93 13.66 6.71
CA ILE A 35 10.20 12.75 7.82
C ILE A 35 11.68 12.47 7.83
N SER A 36 12.40 12.98 8.82
CA SER A 36 13.85 12.77 8.94
C SER A 36 14.18 11.32 9.30
N ARG A 37 15.24 10.80 8.72
CA ARG A 37 15.85 9.52 9.10
C ARG A 37 17.03 9.77 10.03
N ASP A 38 17.44 8.78 10.80
CA ASP A 38 18.67 8.83 11.62
C ASP A 38 19.91 9.13 10.80
N SER A 39 19.89 8.82 9.49
CA SER A 39 20.97 9.14 8.55
C SER A 39 21.06 10.62 8.14
N GLY A 40 20.15 11.47 8.61
CA GLY A 40 20.06 12.88 8.23
C GLY A 40 19.38 13.16 6.87
N VAL A 41 18.94 12.09 6.17
CA VAL A 41 18.14 12.23 4.94
C VAL A 41 16.65 12.29 5.33
N ALA A 42 15.84 13.10 4.65
CA ALA A 42 14.41 13.13 4.84
C ALA A 42 13.69 12.34 3.74
N ASP A 43 12.63 11.64 4.12
CA ASP A 43 11.62 11.09 3.22
C ASP A 43 10.49 12.09 3.08
N ARG A 44 10.11 12.42 1.85
CA ARG A 44 8.93 13.24 1.57
C ARG A 44 7.75 12.35 1.25
N VAL A 45 6.73 12.36 2.09
CA VAL A 45 5.55 11.49 1.97
C VAL A 45 4.32 12.32 1.67
N LEU A 46 3.53 11.88 0.68
CA LEU A 46 2.25 12.48 0.33
C LEU A 46 1.13 11.85 1.15
N VAL A 47 0.36 12.69 1.82
CA VAL A 47 -0.91 12.33 2.46
C VAL A 47 -2.02 13.04 1.69
N LEU A 48 -2.97 12.26 1.16
CA LEU A 48 -4.20 12.79 0.57
C LEU A 48 -5.35 12.53 1.53
N PHE A 49 -6.19 13.50 1.77
CA PHE A 49 -7.32 13.36 2.70
C PHE A 49 -8.55 14.16 2.27
N GLN A 50 -9.72 13.72 2.71
CA GLN A 50 -10.97 14.48 2.66
C GLN A 50 -11.36 14.84 4.10
N GLU A 51 -11.67 16.10 4.36
CA GLU A 51 -11.94 16.58 5.71
C GLU A 51 -13.15 15.92 6.36
N ASP A 52 -14.18 15.66 5.56
CA ASP A 52 -15.40 14.96 5.99
C ASP A 52 -15.21 13.46 6.27
N LYS A 53 -14.03 12.90 6.00
CA LYS A 53 -13.67 11.50 6.23
C LYS A 53 -12.59 11.31 7.29
N ILE A 54 -12.05 12.40 7.81
CA ILE A 54 -11.09 12.35 8.93
C ILE A 54 -11.84 12.11 10.23
N ASN A 55 -11.38 11.16 11.05
CA ASN A 55 -11.97 10.88 12.36
C ASN A 55 -11.88 12.10 13.28
N GLY A 56 -12.99 12.47 13.91
CA GLY A 56 -13.27 13.77 14.52
C GLY A 56 -12.52 14.16 15.80
N GLU A 57 -11.58 13.38 16.30
CA GLU A 57 -10.70 13.78 17.43
C GLU A 57 -9.44 14.53 16.97
N THR A 58 -9.35 14.76 15.69
CA THR A 58 -8.23 15.36 15.00
C THR A 58 -8.15 16.86 15.30
N TYR A 59 -7.03 17.33 15.73
CA TYR A 59 -6.73 18.76 15.99
C TYR A 59 -7.51 19.44 17.12
N GLY A 60 -8.16 18.68 18.01
CA GLY A 60 -9.02 19.28 19.06
C GLY A 60 -10.18 20.07 18.47
N ALA A 61 -10.50 19.84 17.21
CA ALA A 61 -11.53 20.54 16.48
C ALA A 61 -12.90 19.85 16.63
N LEU A 62 -13.93 20.62 16.34
CA LEU A 62 -15.32 20.18 16.31
C LEU A 62 -15.51 18.95 15.41
N PRO A 63 -16.51 18.09 15.68
CA PRO A 63 -16.89 17.02 14.79
C PRO A 63 -17.01 17.48 13.33
N SER A 64 -16.64 16.62 12.39
CA SER A 64 -16.61 16.91 10.95
C SER A 64 -17.90 17.55 10.40
N ASP A 65 -19.03 17.25 11.03
CA ASP A 65 -20.35 17.77 10.65
C ASP A 65 -20.51 19.29 10.80
N TYR A 66 -19.58 19.95 11.49
CA TYR A 66 -19.61 21.40 11.77
C TYR A 66 -18.46 22.15 11.11
N MET A 67 -17.64 21.49 10.29
CA MET A 67 -16.50 22.14 9.66
C MET A 67 -16.84 22.61 8.24
N GLU A 68 -16.61 23.90 7.99
CA GLU A 68 -16.63 24.41 6.62
C GLU A 68 -15.52 23.74 5.79
N PRO A 69 -15.77 23.44 4.51
CA PRO A 69 -14.76 22.88 3.63
C PRO A 69 -13.46 23.72 3.62
N GLY A 70 -12.34 23.07 3.91
CA GLY A 70 -11.03 23.72 4.01
C GLY A 70 -10.65 24.18 5.42
N ALA A 71 -11.52 24.01 6.41
CA ALA A 71 -11.24 24.43 7.78
C ALA A 71 -10.07 23.66 8.39
N LEU A 72 -10.05 22.34 8.29
CA LEU A 72 -8.94 21.49 8.78
C LEU A 72 -7.65 21.79 8.02
N ALA A 73 -7.71 21.85 6.69
CA ALA A 73 -6.55 22.18 5.87
C ALA A 73 -5.95 23.55 6.26
N SER A 74 -6.79 24.51 6.64
CA SER A 74 -6.34 25.84 7.04
C SER A 74 -5.61 25.86 8.39
N LEU A 75 -5.79 24.87 9.25
CA LEU A 75 -5.11 24.76 10.55
C LEU A 75 -3.67 24.27 10.41
N ILE A 76 -3.36 23.52 9.35
CA ILE A 76 -2.01 23.03 9.09
C ILE A 76 -1.24 24.09 8.32
N LYS A 77 -0.09 24.49 8.86
CA LYS A 77 0.83 25.46 8.24
C LYS A 77 2.13 24.76 7.87
N GLU A 78 2.91 25.39 7.00
CA GLU A 78 4.31 25.02 6.82
C GLU A 78 5.02 24.97 8.17
N GLY A 79 5.79 23.91 8.40
CA GLY A 79 6.47 23.69 9.67
C GLY A 79 5.60 23.03 10.76
N SER A 80 4.28 22.89 10.57
CA SER A 80 3.43 22.14 11.50
C SER A 80 3.90 20.69 11.61
N ARG A 81 3.93 20.15 12.83
CA ARG A 81 4.22 18.76 13.05
C ARG A 81 2.92 17.96 13.02
N VAL A 82 2.81 17.06 12.07
CA VAL A 82 1.57 16.33 11.80
C VAL A 82 1.83 14.83 11.85
N GLU A 83 0.98 14.13 12.58
CA GLU A 83 0.81 12.69 12.48
C GLU A 83 -0.36 12.38 11.56
N ALA A 84 -0.18 11.42 10.68
CA ALA A 84 -1.22 10.93 9.79
C ALA A 84 -1.22 9.40 9.77
N THR A 85 -2.42 8.82 9.86
CA THR A 85 -2.62 7.38 9.71
C THR A 85 -3.67 7.13 8.64
N GLY A 86 -3.47 6.08 7.85
CA GLY A 86 -4.38 5.74 6.77
C GLY A 86 -3.95 4.51 5.99
N THR A 87 -4.43 4.38 4.77
CA THR A 87 -4.11 3.27 3.88
C THR A 87 -3.14 3.69 2.78
N VAL A 88 -2.20 2.82 2.43
CA VAL A 88 -1.30 3.06 1.31
C VAL A 88 -2.04 2.83 0.01
N GLN A 89 -1.93 3.77 -0.90
CA GLN A 89 -2.56 3.71 -2.22
C GLN A 89 -1.64 4.28 -3.28
N THR A 90 -1.98 4.05 -4.54
CA THR A 90 -1.29 4.65 -5.68
C THR A 90 -2.27 5.21 -6.68
N TYR A 91 -1.88 6.28 -7.37
CA TYR A 91 -2.54 6.72 -8.59
C TYR A 91 -1.51 6.96 -9.69
N LYS A 92 -1.97 6.92 -10.94
CA LYS A 92 -1.15 7.31 -12.07
C LYS A 92 -1.30 8.80 -12.30
N ASP A 93 -0.23 9.54 -12.12
CA ASP A 93 -0.20 10.97 -12.40
C ASP A 93 -0.36 11.20 -13.91
N LYS A 94 -1.35 12.01 -14.29
CA LYS A 94 -1.73 12.19 -15.70
C LYS A 94 -0.72 13.02 -16.47
N ASP A 95 -0.04 13.94 -15.79
CA ASP A 95 0.88 14.88 -16.42
C ASP A 95 2.25 14.24 -16.63
N THR A 96 2.70 13.46 -15.66
CA THR A 96 4.01 12.78 -15.72
C THR A 96 3.93 11.33 -16.19
N GLY A 97 2.74 10.73 -16.18
CA GLY A 97 2.49 9.32 -16.47
C GLY A 97 3.06 8.37 -15.41
N ARG A 98 3.47 8.87 -14.24
CA ARG A 98 4.12 8.09 -13.19
C ARG A 98 3.15 7.62 -12.13
N THR A 99 3.54 6.56 -11.46
CA THR A 99 2.85 6.09 -10.27
C THR A 99 3.27 6.93 -9.08
N GLN A 100 2.29 7.61 -8.46
CA GLN A 100 2.45 8.33 -7.21
C GLN A 100 1.91 7.47 -6.08
N LEU A 101 2.78 7.13 -5.11
CA LEU A 101 2.40 6.49 -3.87
C LEU A 101 1.97 7.57 -2.86
N PHE A 102 0.91 7.31 -2.13
CA PHE A 102 0.39 8.21 -1.10
C PHE A 102 -0.28 7.44 0.04
N ILE A 103 -0.46 8.09 1.17
CA ILE A 103 -1.34 7.63 2.24
C ILE A 103 -2.70 8.28 2.04
N TRP A 104 -3.76 7.48 1.93
CA TRP A 104 -5.12 7.96 2.07
C TRP A 104 -5.41 8.15 3.56
N GLY A 105 -5.34 9.40 4.01
CA GLY A 105 -5.45 9.76 5.42
C GLY A 105 -6.86 9.54 5.96
N LEU A 106 -6.94 8.81 7.04
CA LEU A 106 -8.17 8.57 7.81
C LEU A 106 -8.12 9.25 9.17
N TYR A 107 -6.92 9.56 9.63
CA TYR A 107 -6.66 10.29 10.88
C TYR A 107 -5.51 11.26 10.65
N LEU A 108 -5.66 12.48 11.16
CA LEU A 108 -4.61 13.49 11.23
C LEU A 108 -4.60 14.12 12.63
N ALA A 109 -3.43 14.35 13.19
CA ALA A 109 -3.28 15.05 14.46
C ALA A 109 -2.10 16.02 14.42
N ASN A 110 -2.25 17.13 15.11
CA ASN A 110 -1.12 17.98 15.46
C ASN A 110 -0.40 17.39 16.66
N VAL A 111 0.89 17.12 16.53
CA VAL A 111 1.66 16.49 17.60
C VAL A 111 2.71 17.44 18.15
N SER A 112 3.08 17.22 19.42
CA SER A 112 4.06 18.07 20.08
C SER A 112 5.44 17.97 19.42
N GLU A 113 6.27 18.98 19.62
CA GLU A 113 7.66 18.99 19.12
C GLU A 113 8.51 17.83 19.64
N HIS A 114 8.14 17.25 20.78
CA HIS A 114 8.82 16.12 21.41
C HIS A 114 8.34 14.76 20.92
N SER A 115 7.33 14.69 20.07
CA SER A 115 6.85 13.42 19.50
C SER A 115 7.90 12.82 18.59
N GLN A 116 8.10 11.50 18.70
CA GLN A 116 9.01 10.78 17.82
C GLN A 116 8.53 10.84 16.38
N GLN A 117 9.47 10.86 15.46
CA GLN A 117 9.15 10.71 14.04
C GLN A 117 8.71 9.27 13.78
N LEU A 118 7.68 9.11 13.01
CA LEU A 118 7.11 7.82 12.63
C LEU A 118 7.07 7.71 11.12
N ASN A 119 7.48 6.57 10.60
CA ASN A 119 7.30 6.24 9.19
C ASN A 119 7.24 4.71 9.08
N ILE A 120 6.04 4.19 9.10
CA ILE A 120 5.82 2.74 9.05
C ILE A 120 4.63 2.44 8.14
N ALA A 121 4.74 1.34 7.40
CA ALA A 121 3.68 0.80 6.57
C ALA A 121 3.61 -0.72 6.73
N TYR A 122 2.40 -1.22 6.86
CA TYR A 122 2.04 -2.63 6.91
C TYR A 122 1.15 -2.94 5.71
N VAL A 123 1.59 -3.83 4.84
CA VAL A 123 0.85 -4.16 3.63
C VAL A 123 0.81 -5.67 3.44
N MET A 124 -0.38 -6.20 3.26
CA MET A 124 -0.61 -7.56 2.77
C MET A 124 -1.23 -7.48 1.37
N GLY A 125 -0.71 -8.27 0.46
CA GLY A 125 -1.22 -8.27 -0.91
C GLY A 125 -0.55 -9.33 -1.77
N THR A 126 -0.77 -9.26 -3.06
CA THR A 126 -0.28 -10.26 -4.02
C THR A 126 0.88 -9.69 -4.83
N ILE A 127 1.93 -10.48 -5.06
CA ILE A 127 3.01 -10.13 -5.98
C ILE A 127 2.41 -9.96 -7.38
N ALA A 128 2.48 -8.74 -7.91
CA ALA A 128 1.79 -8.38 -9.16
C ALA A 128 2.58 -8.74 -10.43
N LYS A 129 3.86 -8.98 -10.30
CA LYS A 129 4.78 -9.39 -11.37
C LYS A 129 6.04 -10.00 -10.78
N GLN A 130 6.76 -10.77 -11.57
CA GLN A 130 8.02 -11.39 -11.15
C GLN A 130 8.95 -10.34 -10.52
N PRO A 131 9.46 -10.55 -9.29
CA PRO A 131 10.44 -9.69 -8.65
C PRO A 131 11.71 -9.53 -9.49
N THR A 132 12.31 -8.34 -9.42
CA THR A 132 13.53 -8.03 -10.17
C THR A 132 14.70 -7.86 -9.21
N TYR A 133 15.56 -8.88 -9.14
CA TYR A 133 16.81 -8.84 -8.38
C TYR A 133 17.90 -8.15 -9.18
N ARG A 134 18.64 -7.27 -8.53
CA ARG A 134 19.79 -6.59 -9.12
C ARG A 134 20.80 -6.13 -8.07
N GLU A 135 22.00 -5.83 -8.51
CA GLU A 135 23.03 -5.20 -7.70
C GLU A 135 23.17 -3.72 -8.06
N THR A 136 23.30 -2.88 -7.04
CA THR A 136 23.55 -1.45 -7.25
C THR A 136 25.03 -1.20 -7.65
N PRO A 137 25.36 -0.04 -8.26
CA PRO A 137 26.74 0.31 -8.57
C PRO A 137 27.68 0.35 -7.35
N LYS A 138 27.12 0.39 -6.15
CA LYS A 138 27.85 0.34 -4.86
C LYS A 138 27.92 -1.07 -4.26
N GLY A 139 27.59 -2.11 -5.04
CA GLY A 139 27.63 -3.51 -4.60
C GLY A 139 26.53 -3.94 -3.65
N LYS A 140 25.47 -3.14 -3.46
CA LYS A 140 24.33 -3.53 -2.62
C LYS A 140 23.31 -4.33 -3.42
N ARG A 141 22.86 -5.45 -2.87
CA ARG A 141 21.84 -6.31 -3.46
C ARG A 141 20.46 -5.75 -3.14
N ILE A 142 19.61 -5.66 -4.14
CA ILE A 142 18.23 -5.19 -4.02
C ILE A 142 17.29 -6.03 -4.87
N THR A 143 16.04 -6.13 -4.43
CA THR A 143 14.95 -6.68 -5.22
C THR A 143 13.81 -5.69 -5.25
N ASP A 144 13.42 -5.31 -6.47
CA ASP A 144 12.24 -4.50 -6.72
C ASP A 144 11.02 -5.43 -6.80
N ILE A 145 10.00 -5.17 -5.98
CA ILE A 145 8.73 -5.90 -5.94
C ILE A 145 7.60 -4.92 -6.22
N THR A 146 6.52 -5.44 -6.79
CA THR A 146 5.25 -4.70 -6.90
C THR A 146 4.17 -5.52 -6.23
N VAL A 147 3.58 -4.98 -5.17
CA VAL A 147 2.49 -5.62 -4.43
C VAL A 147 1.15 -5.04 -4.88
N ARG A 148 0.25 -5.90 -5.33
CA ARG A 148 -1.11 -5.55 -5.69
C ARG A 148 -2.01 -5.66 -4.46
N ILE A 149 -2.74 -4.61 -4.16
CA ILE A 149 -3.73 -4.53 -3.07
C ILE A 149 -5.07 -4.00 -3.59
N PRO A 150 -6.19 -4.30 -2.93
CA PRO A 150 -7.47 -3.70 -3.29
C PRO A 150 -7.42 -2.17 -3.23
N SER A 151 -8.10 -1.51 -4.18
CA SER A 151 -8.23 -0.07 -4.19
C SER A 151 -9.22 0.39 -3.10
N ALA A 152 -8.84 1.38 -2.31
CA ALA A 152 -9.74 2.03 -1.34
C ALA A 152 -10.83 2.88 -2.01
N PHE A 153 -10.79 3.07 -3.33
CA PHE A 153 -11.66 4.01 -4.04
C PHE A 153 -12.68 3.34 -4.94
N THR A 154 -12.30 2.25 -5.57
CA THR A 154 -13.10 1.62 -6.62
C THR A 154 -13.10 0.10 -6.40
N PRO A 155 -14.24 -0.49 -6.03
CA PRO A 155 -14.37 -1.94 -5.91
C PRO A 155 -13.94 -2.66 -7.19
N GLY A 156 -13.22 -3.76 -7.06
CA GLY A 156 -12.72 -4.56 -8.19
C GLY A 156 -11.45 -3.99 -8.86
N PHE A 157 -10.98 -2.82 -8.44
CA PHE A 157 -9.71 -2.25 -8.90
C PHE A 157 -8.61 -2.44 -7.85
N TYR A 158 -7.36 -2.23 -8.28
CA TYR A 158 -6.19 -2.46 -7.46
C TYR A 158 -5.22 -1.28 -7.49
N SER A 159 -4.58 -1.04 -6.36
CA SER A 159 -3.36 -0.25 -6.26
C SER A 159 -2.13 -1.15 -6.38
N TYR A 160 -1.12 -0.68 -7.08
CA TYR A 160 0.14 -1.39 -7.30
C TYR A 160 1.24 -0.67 -6.55
N ILE A 161 1.62 -1.22 -5.41
CA ILE A 161 2.56 -0.59 -4.47
C ILE A 161 3.98 -0.99 -4.85
N PRO A 162 4.83 -0.05 -5.28
CA PRO A 162 6.24 -0.32 -5.49
C PRO A 162 6.93 -0.53 -4.13
N CYS A 163 7.71 -1.59 -4.03
CA CYS A 163 8.46 -1.94 -2.84
C CYS A 163 9.90 -2.31 -3.22
N ILE A 164 10.83 -2.08 -2.30
CA ILE A 164 12.23 -2.45 -2.44
C ILE A 164 12.70 -3.18 -1.19
N THR A 165 13.48 -4.23 -1.38
CA THR A 165 14.15 -4.97 -0.31
C THR A 165 15.66 -4.91 -0.51
N TRP A 166 16.40 -5.09 0.59
CA TRP A 166 17.83 -4.91 0.63
C TRP A 166 18.55 -6.14 1.19
N GLU A 167 19.73 -6.43 0.65
CA GLU A 167 20.68 -7.44 1.12
C GLU A 167 20.02 -8.83 1.30
N LYS A 168 20.04 -9.39 2.52
CA LYS A 168 19.45 -10.71 2.80
C LYS A 168 17.97 -10.78 2.45
N LEU A 169 17.23 -9.69 2.70
CA LEU A 169 15.80 -9.63 2.36
C LEU A 169 15.59 -9.57 0.85
N ALA A 170 16.54 -8.99 0.10
CA ALA A 170 16.49 -8.98 -1.35
C ALA A 170 16.66 -10.39 -1.94
N GLU A 171 17.55 -11.22 -1.37
CA GLU A 171 17.69 -12.62 -1.78
C GLU A 171 16.42 -13.43 -1.53
N GLN A 172 15.80 -13.22 -0.37
CA GLN A 172 14.51 -13.84 -0.05
C GLN A 172 13.41 -13.41 -1.03
N ALA A 173 13.32 -12.11 -1.29
CA ALA A 173 12.33 -11.53 -2.20
C ALA A 173 12.50 -11.99 -3.65
N ALA A 174 13.73 -12.26 -4.09
CA ALA A 174 14.02 -12.77 -5.42
C ALA A 174 13.41 -14.15 -5.68
N GLY A 175 13.18 -14.95 -4.62
CA GLY A 175 12.55 -16.27 -4.71
C GLY A 175 11.02 -16.24 -4.79
N LEU A 176 10.39 -15.07 -4.61
CA LEU A 176 8.94 -14.93 -4.70
C LEU A 176 8.46 -15.03 -6.15
N GLN A 177 7.22 -15.44 -6.33
CA GLN A 177 6.61 -15.60 -7.64
C GLN A 177 5.40 -14.66 -7.80
N GLU A 178 5.10 -14.33 -9.05
CA GLU A 178 3.85 -13.64 -9.39
C GLU A 178 2.64 -14.45 -8.90
N GLY A 179 1.65 -13.77 -8.33
CA GLY A 179 0.46 -14.39 -7.74
C GLY A 179 0.62 -14.81 -6.28
N GLN A 180 1.82 -14.87 -5.75
CA GLN A 180 2.07 -15.23 -4.36
C GLN A 180 1.61 -14.13 -3.41
N GLU A 181 0.91 -14.49 -2.33
CA GLU A 181 0.50 -13.56 -1.29
C GLU A 181 1.65 -13.28 -0.32
N VAL A 182 1.84 -12.02 0.02
CA VAL A 182 2.92 -11.59 0.91
C VAL A 182 2.41 -10.58 1.93
N TYR A 183 3.00 -10.63 3.13
CA TYR A 183 2.96 -9.56 4.12
C TYR A 183 4.31 -8.86 4.13
N LEU A 184 4.28 -7.54 4.14
CA LEU A 184 5.47 -6.71 4.28
C LEU A 184 5.27 -5.62 5.32
N GLU A 185 6.37 -5.29 5.98
CA GLU A 185 6.51 -4.17 6.89
C GLU A 185 7.69 -3.32 6.43
N GLY A 186 7.56 -2.02 6.46
CA GLY A 186 8.61 -1.12 6.02
C GLY A 186 8.28 0.34 6.26
N ARG A 187 9.05 1.22 5.63
CA ARG A 187 8.79 2.66 5.63
C ARG A 187 8.54 3.15 4.21
N ILE A 188 7.75 4.18 4.08
CA ILE A 188 7.61 4.90 2.80
C ILE A 188 8.85 5.76 2.62
N GLN A 189 9.53 5.59 1.48
CA GLN A 189 10.68 6.42 1.15
C GLN A 189 10.49 7.12 -0.19
N SER A 190 11.04 8.31 -0.27
CA SER A 190 11.27 9.01 -1.53
C SER A 190 12.74 8.94 -1.90
N ARG A 191 13.03 8.79 -3.17
CA ARG A 191 14.39 8.90 -3.69
C ARG A 191 14.43 9.54 -5.06
N ASP A 192 15.43 10.35 -5.26
CA ASP A 192 15.70 10.95 -6.55
C ASP A 192 16.60 10.03 -7.38
N TYR A 193 16.33 9.98 -8.67
CA TYR A 193 17.20 9.33 -9.64
C TYR A 193 17.30 10.17 -10.92
N VAL A 194 18.43 10.06 -11.57
CA VAL A 194 18.68 10.76 -12.83
C VAL A 194 18.23 9.88 -13.99
N LYS A 195 17.23 10.34 -14.73
CA LYS A 195 16.86 9.72 -16.01
C LYS A 195 17.60 10.44 -17.13
N LYS A 196 18.39 9.68 -17.88
CA LYS A 196 19.07 10.17 -19.09
C LYS A 196 18.21 9.85 -20.31
N ASN A 197 17.83 10.87 -21.09
CA ASN A 197 17.16 10.75 -22.37
C ASN A 197 18.09 11.38 -23.42
N GLY A 198 19.02 10.60 -23.95
CA GLY A 198 20.08 11.13 -24.84
C GLY A 198 21.04 12.05 -24.04
N GLU A 199 21.20 13.29 -24.51
CA GLU A 199 22.03 14.31 -23.86
C GLU A 199 21.33 15.04 -22.70
N GLU A 200 19.99 14.96 -22.63
CA GLU A 200 19.23 15.57 -21.56
C GLU A 200 19.14 14.64 -20.33
N SER A 201 19.37 15.22 -19.16
CA SER A 201 19.19 14.53 -17.88
C SER A 201 18.14 15.24 -17.04
N SER A 202 17.19 14.49 -16.51
CA SER A 202 16.19 15.00 -15.56
C SER A 202 16.27 14.25 -14.24
N VAL A 203 16.22 15.00 -13.13
CA VAL A 203 16.08 14.40 -11.81
C VAL A 203 14.62 14.09 -11.58
N LEU A 204 14.36 12.86 -11.20
CA LEU A 204 13.02 12.35 -11.00
C LEU A 204 12.91 11.71 -9.62
N THR A 205 11.87 12.06 -8.88
CA THR A 205 11.58 11.42 -7.60
C THR A 205 10.67 10.20 -7.80
N THR A 206 10.94 9.12 -7.10
CA THR A 206 10.07 7.94 -6.97
C THR A 206 9.76 7.69 -5.51
N TRP A 207 8.60 7.09 -5.29
CA TRP A 207 8.12 6.70 -3.96
C TRP A 207 7.89 5.20 -3.94
N GLU A 208 8.36 4.56 -2.88
CA GLU A 208 8.27 3.12 -2.70
C GLU A 208 8.25 2.76 -1.21
N ILE A 209 7.85 1.55 -0.86
CA ILE A 209 8.04 1.03 0.49
C ILE A 209 9.40 0.33 0.55
N SER A 210 10.32 0.84 1.38
CA SER A 210 11.53 0.13 1.73
C SER A 210 11.22 -0.88 2.82
N ALA A 211 11.07 -2.14 2.44
CA ALA A 211 10.69 -3.20 3.36
C ALA A 211 11.86 -3.60 4.26
N ASN A 212 11.58 -3.76 5.55
CA ASN A 212 12.48 -4.32 6.55
C ASN A 212 12.05 -5.72 7.00
N LYS A 213 10.79 -6.11 6.69
CA LYS A 213 10.26 -7.45 6.89
C LYS A 213 9.43 -7.85 5.68
N LEU A 214 9.56 -9.11 5.29
CA LEU A 214 8.81 -9.72 4.19
C LEU A 214 8.56 -11.18 4.54
N GLN A 215 7.30 -11.60 4.41
CA GLN A 215 6.89 -12.98 4.64
C GLN A 215 5.95 -13.40 3.52
N ALA A 216 6.21 -14.55 2.91
CA ALA A 216 5.21 -15.22 2.11
C ALA A 216 4.07 -15.69 3.02
N VAL A 217 2.85 -15.44 2.61
CA VAL A 217 1.67 -15.95 3.32
C VAL A 217 1.36 -17.32 2.76
N GLU A 218 1.68 -18.34 3.55
CA GLU A 218 1.26 -19.70 3.23
C GLU A 218 -0.24 -19.83 3.52
N LYS A 219 -0.98 -20.26 2.52
CA LYS A 219 -2.38 -20.59 2.73
C LYS A 219 -2.43 -22.00 3.33
N ASP A 220 -2.75 -22.07 4.59
CA ASP A 220 -3.02 -23.35 5.23
C ASP A 220 -4.36 -23.89 4.72
N CYS A 221 -4.29 -24.82 3.81
CA CYS A 221 -5.45 -25.54 3.29
C CYS A 221 -5.64 -26.92 3.99
N SER A 222 -4.92 -27.17 5.07
CA SER A 222 -4.98 -28.45 5.80
C SER A 222 -6.37 -28.74 6.40
N GLY A 223 -7.20 -27.70 6.60
CA GLY A 223 -8.58 -27.81 7.06
C GLY A 223 -9.62 -27.82 5.93
N CYS A 224 -9.23 -27.73 4.68
CA CYS A 224 -10.16 -27.69 3.56
C CYS A 224 -10.61 -29.13 3.22
N ALA A 225 -11.87 -29.45 3.50
CA ALA A 225 -12.47 -30.75 3.21
C ALA A 225 -12.82 -30.96 1.72
N CYS A 226 -12.49 -30.02 0.85
CA CYS A 226 -12.82 -30.06 -0.57
C CYS A 226 -11.81 -30.90 -1.36
N PRO A 227 -12.20 -32.07 -1.91
CA PRO A 227 -11.31 -32.92 -2.69
C PRO A 227 -10.93 -32.31 -4.07
N HIS A 228 -11.59 -31.23 -4.49
CA HIS A 228 -11.39 -30.58 -5.78
C HIS A 228 -10.69 -29.21 -5.70
N CYS A 229 -10.32 -28.78 -4.50
CA CYS A 229 -9.87 -27.39 -4.24
C CYS A 229 -8.49 -27.06 -4.81
N ALA A 230 -7.73 -28.04 -5.25
CA ALA A 230 -6.31 -27.86 -5.43
C ALA A 230 -5.89 -27.32 -6.79
N ALA A 231 -6.47 -27.78 -7.89
CA ALA A 231 -5.95 -27.40 -9.22
C ALA A 231 -6.46 -26.05 -9.73
N ASP A 232 -7.65 -25.66 -9.30
CA ASP A 232 -8.34 -24.48 -9.79
C ASP A 232 -8.76 -23.50 -8.70
N CYS A 233 -8.40 -23.76 -7.46
CA CYS A 233 -8.48 -22.72 -6.44
C CYS A 233 -7.59 -21.57 -6.90
N MET A 234 -8.18 -20.44 -7.27
CA MET A 234 -7.48 -19.20 -7.58
C MET A 234 -6.58 -18.73 -6.42
N LEU A 235 -6.54 -19.52 -5.40
CA LEU A 235 -5.65 -19.52 -4.28
C LEU A 235 -4.40 -20.33 -4.69
N ALA A 236 -3.60 -19.78 -5.62
CA ALA A 236 -2.32 -20.36 -6.00
C ALA A 236 -1.49 -20.69 -4.76
N GLY A 237 -1.13 -21.97 -4.58
CA GLY A 237 -0.29 -22.44 -3.47
C GLY A 237 -0.78 -23.64 -2.69
N CYS A 238 -1.93 -24.21 -3.01
CA CYS A 238 -2.37 -25.47 -2.40
C CYS A 238 -1.59 -26.66 -3.00
N SER A 239 -0.68 -27.25 -2.25
CA SER A 239 0.26 -28.31 -2.70
C SER A 239 -0.30 -29.74 -2.55
N GLY A 240 -1.55 -30.00 -2.91
CA GLY A 240 -2.15 -31.29 -2.63
C GLY A 240 -2.93 -31.98 -3.76
N TYR A 241 -2.76 -31.60 -5.03
CA TYR A 241 -3.61 -32.11 -6.10
C TYR A 241 -2.90 -33.04 -7.11
N PRO A 242 -3.55 -34.12 -7.55
CA PRO A 242 -3.05 -34.96 -8.64
C PRO A 242 -3.22 -34.29 -10.02
N SER A 243 -2.22 -34.41 -10.87
CA SER A 243 -2.05 -33.72 -12.15
C SER A 243 -2.96 -34.19 -13.31
N ASP A 244 -3.93 -35.04 -13.07
CA ASP A 244 -4.62 -35.83 -14.12
C ASP A 244 -6.17 -35.73 -14.14
N ALA A 245 -6.75 -34.69 -13.58
CA ALA A 245 -8.19 -34.47 -13.58
C ALA A 245 -8.72 -33.77 -14.86
N PRO A 246 -9.87 -34.19 -15.45
CA PRO A 246 -10.38 -33.67 -16.72
C PRO A 246 -11.03 -32.29 -16.63
N GLN A 247 -10.92 -31.52 -17.75
CA GLN A 247 -11.15 -30.06 -17.82
C GLN A 247 -12.59 -29.57 -18.03
N GLU A 248 -13.61 -30.40 -18.21
CA GLU A 248 -14.87 -29.97 -18.83
C GLU A 248 -16.11 -29.74 -17.92
N SER A 249 -16.02 -29.93 -16.60
CA SER A 249 -17.19 -29.69 -15.70
C SER A 249 -16.96 -28.62 -14.64
N LYS A 250 -15.97 -27.76 -14.83
CA LYS A 250 -15.27 -27.08 -13.74
C LYS A 250 -15.94 -25.85 -13.09
N ALA A 251 -16.64 -25.03 -13.85
CA ALA A 251 -17.13 -23.74 -13.33
C ALA A 251 -18.36 -23.86 -12.39
N GLU A 252 -19.28 -24.77 -12.70
CA GLU A 252 -20.48 -24.96 -11.87
C GLU A 252 -20.21 -25.81 -10.63
N GLU A 253 -19.39 -26.85 -10.75
CA GLU A 253 -18.95 -27.65 -9.60
C GLU A 253 -18.03 -26.87 -8.67
N LEU A 254 -17.17 -26.01 -9.19
CA LEU A 254 -16.34 -25.07 -8.42
C LEU A 254 -17.20 -24.08 -7.66
N ALA A 255 -18.20 -23.48 -8.29
CA ALA A 255 -19.12 -22.56 -7.64
C ALA A 255 -19.97 -23.25 -6.56
N LYS A 256 -20.29 -24.54 -6.73
CA LYS A 256 -21.01 -25.34 -5.76
C LYS A 256 -20.09 -25.75 -4.60
N CYS A 257 -18.87 -26.18 -4.89
CA CYS A 257 -17.86 -26.51 -3.90
C CYS A 257 -17.46 -25.28 -3.05
N TYR A 258 -17.35 -24.10 -3.68
CA TYR A 258 -17.09 -22.83 -3.01
C TYR A 258 -18.19 -22.46 -2.02
N ARG A 259 -19.45 -22.75 -2.33
CA ARG A 259 -20.61 -22.44 -1.49
C ARG A 259 -20.86 -23.47 -0.38
N GLU A 260 -20.53 -24.74 -0.62
CA GLU A 260 -20.93 -25.84 0.28
C GLU A 260 -19.82 -26.34 1.20
N SER A 261 -18.55 -26.07 0.90
CA SER A 261 -17.41 -26.71 1.57
C SER A 261 -16.29 -25.81 2.06
N CYS A 262 -16.30 -24.51 1.74
CA CYS A 262 -15.23 -23.61 2.14
C CYS A 262 -15.62 -22.87 3.43
N GLN A 263 -15.04 -23.27 4.57
CA GLN A 263 -15.26 -22.61 5.87
C GLN A 263 -14.98 -21.09 5.87
N ARG A 264 -14.31 -20.56 4.84
CA ARG A 264 -14.17 -19.12 4.62
C ARG A 264 -15.45 -18.44 4.15
N TYR A 265 -16.39 -19.17 3.56
CA TYR A 265 -17.65 -18.59 3.07
C TYR A 265 -18.65 -18.37 4.20
N GLU A 266 -18.65 -19.26 5.20
CA GLU A 266 -19.53 -19.13 6.39
C GLU A 266 -19.18 -17.90 7.25
N MET A 267 -17.92 -17.43 7.21
CA MET A 267 -17.50 -16.24 7.96
C MET A 267 -17.94 -14.91 7.30
N ILE A 268 -18.43 -14.93 6.06
CA ILE A 268 -18.87 -13.72 5.35
C ILE A 268 -20.37 -13.50 5.48
N GLU A 269 -21.16 -14.56 5.68
CA GLU A 269 -22.63 -14.46 5.82
C GLU A 269 -23.13 -14.18 7.25
N GLU A 270 -22.30 -14.34 8.29
CA GLU A 270 -22.66 -13.99 9.68
C GLU A 270 -22.46 -12.51 10.04
N GLY A 271 -22.19 -11.66 9.08
CA GLY A 271 -21.89 -10.22 9.24
C GLY A 271 -22.96 -9.28 8.68
N GLU A 272 -24.23 -9.69 8.52
CA GLU A 272 -25.36 -8.78 8.27
C GLU A 272 -26.08 -8.35 9.55
#